data_7e4d67471ce060c637d8ebf096e42d6c
#
_entry.id   7e4d67471ce060c637d8ebf096e42d6c
#
_cell.length_a   1.000
_cell.length_b   1.000
_cell.length_c   1.000
_cell.angle_alpha   90.00
_cell.angle_beta   90.00
_cell.angle_gamma   90.00
#
_symmetry.space_group_name_H-M   'P 1'
#
loop_
_entity.id
_entity.type
_entity.pdbx_description
1 polymer ?
#
loop_
_entity_poly.entity_id
_entity_poly.type
_entity_poly.pdbx_seq_one_letter_code
_entity_poly.pdbx_strand_id
1 'polypeptide(L)'
;MDGNAAAEQYFRREVPLRKVHPLIAVPTTCGAGSEVSNVSITELTSIHSKLGLAVDEIYADDAVLIPELLTELPYEFFATSAIDAFIHAIESYVSPKANLYTKMFSMKAMEMIIEGFRAIAEKGPEYRMELLEQFLIASNLAGIAFGNAGTGMVHAMSYPLSGHYHVAHGEANYQFLTAVFAAYQKMKPEGEIRELNQFLGNLLKCEEDIVYIELEKLLDRMIGRKKLREYGMKEEEIRLFAESVNESQQRLLNQSYVKPTVEQMEEVYRQLY
;
A
#
# COMPACT_ATOMS: atom_id res chain seq x y z
N MET A 1 25.12 10.16 -6.91
CA MET A 1 24.95 11.53 -6.38
C MET A 1 26.29 12.21 -6.53
N ASP A 2 26.33 13.36 -7.19
CA ASP A 2 27.55 14.18 -7.18
C ASP A 2 27.79 14.62 -5.74
N GLY A 3 28.91 14.24 -5.15
CA GLY A 3 29.17 14.30 -3.71
C GLY A 3 29.16 15.68 -3.02
N ASN A 4 28.61 16.71 -3.66
CA ASN A 4 28.59 18.08 -3.17
C ASN A 4 27.19 18.62 -2.82
N ALA A 5 26.11 17.89 -3.12
CA ALA A 5 24.75 18.32 -2.79
C ALA A 5 24.19 17.55 -1.60
N ALA A 6 23.49 18.22 -0.69
CA ALA A 6 22.81 17.58 0.41
C ALA A 6 21.64 16.75 -0.13
N ALA A 7 21.32 15.61 0.50
CA ALA A 7 20.20 14.74 0.09
C ALA A 7 18.88 15.53 -0.07
N GLU A 8 18.63 16.48 0.82
CA GLU A 8 17.45 17.34 0.79
C GLU A 8 17.29 18.10 -0.53
N GLN A 9 18.38 18.59 -1.14
CA GLN A 9 18.33 19.33 -2.41
C GLN A 9 17.81 18.47 -3.57
N TYR A 10 18.11 17.14 -3.55
CA TYR A 10 17.56 16.21 -4.54
C TYR A 10 16.07 15.98 -4.33
N PHE A 11 15.62 15.82 -3.07
CA PHE A 11 14.19 15.66 -2.76
C PHE A 11 13.38 16.93 -3.08
N ARG A 12 13.99 18.12 -2.94
CA ARG A 12 13.38 19.41 -3.34
C ARG A 12 13.52 19.72 -4.83
N ARG A 13 14.18 18.83 -5.60
CA ARG A 13 14.48 19.02 -7.04
C ARG A 13 15.25 20.31 -7.35
N GLU A 14 16.07 20.76 -6.42
CA GLU A 14 16.95 21.94 -6.58
C GLU A 14 18.19 21.62 -7.42
N VAL A 15 18.59 20.35 -7.46
CA VAL A 15 19.69 19.84 -8.26
C VAL A 15 19.27 18.63 -9.08
N PRO A 16 19.78 18.45 -10.31
CA PRO A 16 19.45 17.29 -11.12
C PRO A 16 20.06 16.02 -10.55
N LEU A 17 19.26 14.95 -10.52
CA LEU A 17 19.73 13.62 -10.17
C LEU A 17 20.45 13.00 -11.38
N ARG A 18 21.52 12.27 -11.10
CA ARG A 18 22.22 11.41 -12.07
C ARG A 18 22.54 10.07 -11.42
N LYS A 19 22.25 9.00 -12.12
CA LYS A 19 22.71 7.67 -11.74
C LYS A 19 24.17 7.52 -12.18
N VAL A 20 25.09 7.40 -11.23
CA VAL A 20 26.53 7.35 -11.48
C VAL A 20 27.12 5.95 -11.28
N HIS A 21 26.36 5.04 -10.65
CA HIS A 21 26.74 3.64 -10.43
C HIS A 21 25.55 2.71 -10.70
N PRO A 22 25.80 1.47 -11.13
CA PRO A 22 24.75 0.44 -11.13
C PRO A 22 24.16 0.28 -9.73
N LEU A 23 22.85 0.07 -9.67
CA LEU A 23 22.10 -0.18 -8.44
C LEU A 23 21.45 -1.55 -8.51
N ILE A 24 21.82 -2.42 -7.59
CA ILE A 24 21.17 -3.72 -7.41
C ILE A 24 20.34 -3.62 -6.14
N ALA A 25 19.04 -3.87 -6.24
CA ALA A 25 18.14 -3.85 -5.09
C ALA A 25 17.77 -5.28 -4.68
N VAL A 26 17.92 -5.56 -3.39
CA VAL A 26 17.59 -6.85 -2.78
C VAL A 26 16.60 -6.59 -1.64
N PRO A 27 15.30 -6.88 -1.82
CA PRO A 27 14.31 -6.64 -0.79
C PRO A 27 14.48 -7.60 0.39
N THR A 28 14.29 -7.08 1.60
CA THR A 28 14.31 -7.82 2.87
C THR A 28 12.94 -7.89 3.54
N THR A 29 11.90 -7.40 2.85
CA THR A 29 10.48 -7.48 3.21
C THR A 29 9.66 -7.81 1.97
N CYS A 30 8.44 -8.29 2.15
CA CYS A 30 7.53 -8.64 1.06
C CYS A 30 6.37 -7.61 0.95
N GLY A 31 6.68 -6.32 0.94
CA GLY A 31 5.67 -5.27 0.99
C GLY A 31 5.85 -4.13 -0.02
N ALA A 32 6.94 -3.41 0.11
CA ALA A 32 7.13 -2.13 -0.57
C ALA A 32 7.34 -2.21 -2.09
N GLY A 33 7.84 -3.33 -2.63
CA GLY A 33 8.17 -3.44 -4.06
C GLY A 33 9.16 -2.37 -4.54
N SER A 34 10.01 -1.85 -3.64
CA SER A 34 10.92 -0.74 -3.93
C SER A 34 12.00 -1.11 -4.94
N GLU A 35 12.31 -2.38 -5.08
CA GLU A 35 13.31 -2.91 -6.01
C GLU A 35 12.90 -2.75 -7.49
N VAL A 36 11.61 -2.49 -7.75
CA VAL A 36 11.05 -2.31 -9.10
C VAL A 36 10.29 -0.99 -9.25
N SER A 37 10.50 -0.05 -8.33
CA SER A 37 9.85 1.27 -8.39
C SER A 37 10.87 2.40 -8.44
N ASN A 38 10.44 3.57 -8.93
CA ASN A 38 11.24 4.80 -8.94
C ASN A 38 10.84 5.78 -7.84
N VAL A 39 10.25 5.26 -6.75
CA VAL A 39 9.73 6.07 -5.64
C VAL A 39 10.58 5.87 -4.40
N SER A 40 11.04 6.98 -3.83
CA SER A 40 11.70 7.02 -2.52
C SER A 40 10.95 7.99 -1.62
N ILE A 41 10.51 7.52 -0.46
CA ILE A 41 9.89 8.36 0.57
C ILE A 41 10.88 8.48 1.73
N THR A 42 11.33 9.70 2.01
CA THR A 42 12.33 9.95 3.04
C THR A 42 11.84 11.03 3.99
N GLU A 43 12.08 10.83 5.27
CA GLU A 43 11.87 11.85 6.28
C GLU A 43 13.03 12.87 6.20
N LEU A 44 12.67 14.12 6.00
CA LEU A 44 13.62 15.25 6.10
C LEU A 44 13.51 15.85 7.50
N THR A 45 14.51 15.56 8.32
CA THR A 45 14.54 16.00 9.72
C THR A 45 14.60 17.52 9.87
N SER A 46 15.13 18.22 8.84
CA SER A 46 15.17 19.69 8.80
C SER A 46 13.80 20.37 8.77
N ILE A 47 12.76 19.65 8.27
CA ILE A 47 11.41 20.17 8.14
C ILE A 47 10.37 19.29 8.88
N HIS A 48 10.83 18.25 9.61
CA HIS A 48 9.99 17.28 10.31
C HIS A 48 8.84 16.72 9.45
N SER A 49 9.13 16.43 8.18
CA SER A 49 8.15 15.95 7.21
C SER A 49 8.75 14.93 6.25
N LYS A 50 7.87 14.07 5.70
CA LYS A 50 8.26 13.10 4.67
C LYS A 50 8.08 13.73 3.28
N LEU A 51 9.11 13.62 2.45
CA LEU A 51 9.04 13.97 1.02
C LEU A 51 9.19 12.73 0.16
N GLY A 52 8.44 12.71 -0.94
CA GLY A 52 8.54 11.69 -1.98
C GLY A 52 9.35 12.20 -3.17
N LEU A 53 10.32 11.42 -3.59
CA LEU A 53 11.04 11.58 -4.85
C LEU A 53 10.65 10.45 -5.79
N ALA A 54 10.14 10.80 -6.98
CA ALA A 54 9.81 9.85 -8.04
C ALA A 54 10.52 10.32 -9.31
N VAL A 55 11.61 9.63 -9.68
CA VAL A 55 12.46 9.93 -10.83
C VAL A 55 13.09 8.65 -11.37
N ASP A 56 13.32 8.58 -12.66
CA ASP A 56 13.80 7.37 -13.33
C ASP A 56 15.23 6.98 -12.92
N GLU A 57 16.02 7.96 -12.48
CA GLU A 57 17.41 7.76 -12.04
C GLU A 57 17.55 6.87 -10.80
N ILE A 58 16.47 6.68 -10.02
CA ILE A 58 16.50 5.80 -8.84
C ILE A 58 15.97 4.40 -9.09
N TYR A 59 15.50 4.06 -10.30
CA TYR A 59 15.26 2.67 -10.63
C TYR A 59 16.51 1.82 -10.41
N ALA A 60 16.35 0.67 -9.78
CA ALA A 60 17.41 -0.34 -9.77
C ALA A 60 17.68 -0.85 -11.20
N ASP A 61 18.94 -1.20 -11.48
CA ASP A 61 19.29 -1.87 -12.74
C ASP A 61 18.93 -3.33 -12.70
N ASP A 62 19.07 -3.93 -11.48
CA ASP A 62 18.69 -5.31 -11.21
C ASP A 62 17.90 -5.39 -9.90
N ALA A 63 16.83 -6.18 -9.90
CA ALA A 63 16.10 -6.58 -8.71
C ALA A 63 16.39 -8.07 -8.45
N VAL A 64 16.96 -8.39 -7.28
CA VAL A 64 17.31 -9.75 -6.92
C VAL A 64 16.45 -10.21 -5.75
N LEU A 65 15.61 -11.21 -5.98
CA LEU A 65 14.68 -11.74 -4.99
C LEU A 65 15.34 -12.95 -4.28
N ILE A 66 15.59 -12.83 -3.00
CA ILE A 66 16.21 -13.87 -2.16
C ILE A 66 15.24 -14.19 -1.01
N PRO A 67 14.38 -15.21 -1.13
CA PRO A 67 13.37 -15.54 -0.11
C PRO A 67 13.96 -15.81 1.26
N GLU A 68 15.18 -16.36 1.34
CA GLU A 68 15.87 -16.68 2.57
C GLU A 68 16.12 -15.45 3.46
N LEU A 69 16.19 -14.26 2.89
CA LEU A 69 16.33 -13.02 3.67
C LEU A 69 15.09 -12.67 4.50
N LEU A 70 13.95 -13.30 4.22
CA LEU A 70 12.71 -13.11 4.96
C LEU A 70 12.54 -14.08 6.14
N THR A 71 13.43 -15.06 6.30
CA THR A 71 13.30 -16.09 7.34
C THR A 71 13.32 -15.49 8.74
N GLU A 72 14.18 -14.50 8.98
CA GLU A 72 14.31 -13.81 10.27
C GLU A 72 13.33 -12.64 10.46
N LEU A 73 12.49 -12.34 9.44
CA LEU A 73 11.50 -11.26 9.54
C LEU A 73 10.44 -11.64 10.59
N PRO A 74 10.24 -10.87 11.67
CA PRO A 74 9.20 -11.16 12.65
C PRO A 74 7.81 -11.22 11.99
N TYR A 75 6.93 -12.09 12.50
CA TYR A 75 5.61 -12.36 11.89
C TYR A 75 4.78 -11.10 11.67
N GLU A 76 4.77 -10.19 12.65
CA GLU A 76 4.03 -8.93 12.55
C GLU A 76 4.49 -8.07 11.36
N PHE A 77 5.81 -7.94 11.17
CA PHE A 77 6.37 -7.21 10.03
C PHE A 77 6.14 -7.93 8.70
N PHE A 78 6.19 -9.26 8.69
CA PHE A 78 5.81 -10.04 7.53
C PHE A 78 4.35 -9.80 7.16
N ALA A 79 3.42 -9.92 8.11
CA ALA A 79 1.98 -9.76 7.86
C ALA A 79 1.63 -8.35 7.38
N THR A 80 2.13 -7.31 8.06
CA THR A 80 1.90 -5.91 7.67
C THR A 80 2.51 -5.59 6.32
N SER A 81 3.70 -6.10 6.01
CA SER A 81 4.33 -5.93 4.69
C SER A 81 3.51 -6.60 3.60
N ALA A 82 3.10 -7.86 3.79
CA ALA A 82 2.32 -8.59 2.79
C ALA A 82 0.93 -7.95 2.57
N ILE A 83 0.31 -7.40 3.62
CA ILE A 83 -0.93 -6.61 3.48
C ILE A 83 -0.65 -5.32 2.70
N ASP A 84 0.47 -4.65 2.91
CA ASP A 84 0.84 -3.45 2.15
C ASP A 84 1.04 -3.76 0.66
N ALA A 85 1.70 -4.88 0.32
CA ALA A 85 1.77 -5.35 -1.07
C ALA A 85 0.39 -5.61 -1.68
N PHE A 86 -0.54 -6.19 -0.90
CA PHE A 86 -1.92 -6.36 -1.34
C PHE A 86 -2.60 -5.01 -1.61
N ILE A 87 -2.38 -4.01 -0.74
CA ILE A 87 -2.92 -2.65 -0.90
C ILE A 87 -2.33 -1.98 -2.14
N HIS A 88 -1.04 -2.12 -2.40
CA HIS A 88 -0.43 -1.67 -3.64
C HIS A 88 -1.10 -2.27 -4.88
N ALA A 89 -1.32 -3.59 -4.87
CA ALA A 89 -1.95 -4.29 -5.99
C ALA A 89 -3.41 -3.86 -6.19
N ILE A 90 -4.22 -3.80 -5.14
CA ILE A 90 -5.64 -3.48 -5.24
C ILE A 90 -5.89 -2.02 -5.63
N GLU A 91 -5.11 -1.06 -5.10
CA GLU A 91 -5.22 0.35 -5.47
C GLU A 91 -4.75 0.61 -6.89
N SER A 92 -3.63 -0.02 -7.31
CA SER A 92 -3.16 0.11 -8.68
C SER A 92 -4.11 -0.51 -9.71
N TYR A 93 -4.85 -1.56 -9.35
CA TYR A 93 -5.86 -2.16 -10.23
C TYR A 93 -6.98 -1.20 -10.59
N VAL A 94 -7.49 -0.45 -9.62
CA VAL A 94 -8.60 0.49 -9.81
C VAL A 94 -8.16 1.91 -10.16
N SER A 95 -6.86 2.15 -10.24
CA SER A 95 -6.31 3.46 -10.59
C SER A 95 -6.75 3.90 -11.98
N PRO A 96 -7.06 5.19 -12.22
CA PRO A 96 -7.33 5.71 -13.56
C PRO A 96 -6.12 5.62 -14.50
N LYS A 97 -4.93 5.34 -14.00
CA LYS A 97 -3.72 5.06 -14.79
C LYS A 97 -3.51 3.57 -15.08
N ALA A 98 -4.37 2.71 -14.55
CA ALA A 98 -4.26 1.27 -14.79
C ALA A 98 -4.42 0.94 -16.28
N ASN A 99 -3.66 -0.03 -16.73
CA ASN A 99 -3.74 -0.58 -18.08
C ASN A 99 -3.71 -2.11 -18.03
N LEU A 100 -3.82 -2.75 -19.18
CA LEU A 100 -3.83 -4.22 -19.25
C LEU A 100 -2.67 -4.86 -18.48
N TYR A 101 -1.46 -4.36 -18.65
CA TYR A 101 -0.27 -4.93 -18.01
C TYR A 101 -0.29 -4.74 -16.49
N THR A 102 -0.56 -3.52 -16.03
CA THR A 102 -0.62 -3.26 -14.58
C THR A 102 -1.73 -4.05 -13.91
N LYS A 103 -2.91 -4.19 -14.55
CA LYS A 103 -4.01 -5.03 -14.06
C LYS A 103 -3.61 -6.51 -13.97
N MET A 104 -2.87 -7.05 -14.96
CA MET A 104 -2.36 -8.44 -14.92
C MET A 104 -1.45 -8.67 -13.70
N PHE A 105 -0.49 -7.78 -13.47
CA PHE A 105 0.40 -7.86 -12.30
C PHE A 105 -0.37 -7.71 -10.98
N SER A 106 -1.28 -6.75 -10.89
CA SER A 106 -2.12 -6.55 -9.71
C SER A 106 -2.97 -7.78 -9.39
N MET A 107 -3.64 -8.35 -10.37
CA MET A 107 -4.46 -9.55 -10.18
C MET A 107 -3.63 -10.73 -9.68
N LYS A 108 -2.46 -10.97 -10.31
CA LYS A 108 -1.59 -12.08 -9.89
C LYS A 108 -1.02 -11.88 -8.49
N ALA A 109 -0.64 -10.65 -8.14
CA ALA A 109 -0.20 -10.32 -6.79
C ALA A 109 -1.31 -10.57 -5.75
N MET A 110 -2.51 -10.07 -6.00
CA MET A 110 -3.66 -10.28 -5.11
C MET A 110 -4.01 -11.77 -4.93
N GLU A 111 -4.03 -12.53 -6.02
CA GLU A 111 -4.27 -13.98 -6.00
C GLU A 111 -3.25 -14.68 -5.09
N MET A 112 -1.96 -14.47 -5.33
CA MET A 112 -0.88 -15.10 -4.56
C MET A 112 -0.96 -14.74 -3.07
N ILE A 113 -1.22 -13.48 -2.74
CA ILE A 113 -1.31 -13.03 -1.35
C ILE A 113 -2.54 -13.64 -0.65
N ILE A 114 -3.73 -13.62 -1.27
CA ILE A 114 -4.94 -14.20 -0.68
C ILE A 114 -4.80 -15.71 -0.47
N GLU A 115 -4.26 -16.44 -1.44
CA GLU A 115 -3.99 -17.88 -1.31
C GLU A 115 -3.01 -18.16 -0.17
N GLY A 116 -1.94 -17.38 -0.08
CA GLY A 116 -0.96 -17.48 1.00
C GLY A 116 -1.57 -17.20 2.37
N PHE A 117 -2.35 -16.13 2.51
CA PHE A 117 -3.04 -15.80 3.76
C PHE A 117 -4.06 -16.86 4.17
N ARG A 118 -4.79 -17.44 3.23
CA ARG A 118 -5.69 -18.56 3.52
C ARG A 118 -4.94 -19.78 4.04
N ALA A 119 -3.81 -20.11 3.42
CA ALA A 119 -2.98 -21.23 3.86
C ALA A 119 -2.40 -20.98 5.27
N ILE A 120 -1.91 -19.77 5.54
CA ILE A 120 -1.43 -19.38 6.88
C ILE A 120 -2.57 -19.41 7.91
N ALA A 121 -3.76 -18.92 7.53
CA ALA A 121 -4.94 -18.95 8.38
C ALA A 121 -5.38 -20.37 8.77
N GLU A 122 -5.20 -21.36 7.89
CA GLU A 122 -5.53 -22.76 8.13
C GLU A 122 -4.45 -23.50 8.92
N LYS A 123 -3.16 -23.26 8.60
CA LYS A 123 -2.03 -24.06 9.09
C LYS A 123 -1.22 -23.39 10.21
N GLY A 124 -1.50 -22.14 10.50
CA GLY A 124 -0.82 -21.35 11.53
C GLY A 124 0.30 -20.46 10.97
N PRO A 125 0.76 -19.47 11.79
CA PRO A 125 1.69 -18.42 11.37
C PRO A 125 3.02 -18.93 10.82
N GLU A 126 3.54 -20.03 11.34
CA GLU A 126 4.84 -20.60 10.92
C GLU A 126 4.80 -21.17 9.49
N TYR A 127 3.60 -21.48 8.97
CA TYR A 127 3.47 -21.96 7.59
C TYR A 127 3.92 -20.91 6.55
N ARG A 128 4.04 -19.65 6.95
CA ARG A 128 4.64 -18.60 6.11
C ARG A 128 6.02 -18.98 5.56
N MET A 129 6.79 -19.77 6.30
CA MET A 129 8.14 -20.20 5.89
C MET A 129 8.15 -20.98 4.58
N GLU A 130 7.07 -21.70 4.29
CA GLU A 130 6.89 -22.42 3.02
C GLU A 130 6.44 -21.51 1.87
N LEU A 131 6.11 -20.23 2.18
CA LEU A 131 5.49 -19.28 1.26
C LEU A 131 6.33 -18.02 1.04
N LEU A 132 7.55 -17.94 1.58
CA LEU A 132 8.37 -16.73 1.51
C LEU A 132 8.63 -16.30 0.05
N GLU A 133 8.95 -17.25 -0.83
CA GLU A 133 9.13 -16.99 -2.26
C GLU A 133 7.84 -16.44 -2.89
N GLN A 134 6.69 -17.06 -2.58
CA GLN A 134 5.38 -16.64 -3.08
C GLN A 134 5.07 -15.20 -2.69
N PHE A 135 5.26 -14.83 -1.42
CA PHE A 135 4.99 -13.47 -0.94
C PHE A 135 6.00 -12.46 -1.50
N LEU A 136 7.25 -12.83 -1.66
CA LEU A 136 8.28 -11.97 -2.23
C LEU A 136 7.99 -11.66 -3.70
N ILE A 137 7.62 -12.69 -4.49
CA ILE A 137 7.20 -12.51 -5.90
C ILE A 137 5.93 -11.66 -5.96
N ALA A 138 4.94 -11.92 -5.10
CA ALA A 138 3.71 -11.13 -5.08
C ALA A 138 3.96 -9.65 -4.78
N SER A 139 4.85 -9.35 -3.83
CA SER A 139 5.29 -7.98 -3.53
C SER A 139 5.96 -7.32 -4.72
N ASN A 140 6.83 -8.04 -5.43
CA ASN A 140 7.49 -7.55 -6.64
C ASN A 140 6.48 -7.24 -7.75
N LEU A 141 5.52 -8.13 -8.02
CA LEU A 141 4.44 -7.91 -9.00
C LEU A 141 3.58 -6.69 -8.62
N ALA A 142 3.23 -6.54 -7.33
CA ALA A 142 2.54 -5.36 -6.82
C ALA A 142 3.38 -4.08 -7.02
N GLY A 143 4.69 -4.18 -6.80
CA GLY A 143 5.66 -3.11 -7.05
C GLY A 143 5.65 -2.63 -8.49
N ILE A 144 5.70 -3.56 -9.46
CA ILE A 144 5.61 -3.24 -10.90
C ILE A 144 4.28 -2.56 -11.21
N ALA A 145 3.18 -3.07 -10.65
CA ALA A 145 1.85 -2.52 -10.89
C ALA A 145 1.72 -1.09 -10.37
N PHE A 146 2.00 -0.85 -9.08
CA PHE A 146 1.82 0.49 -8.48
C PHE A 146 2.88 1.49 -8.96
N GLY A 147 4.09 1.06 -9.27
CA GLY A 147 5.13 1.92 -9.84
C GLY A 147 4.68 2.58 -11.15
N ASN A 148 3.81 1.92 -11.91
CA ASN A 148 3.26 2.42 -13.16
C ASN A 148 1.85 3.04 -13.02
N ALA A 149 0.98 2.47 -12.20
CA ALA A 149 -0.40 2.94 -12.04
C ALA A 149 -0.62 3.84 -10.82
N GLY A 150 0.27 3.81 -9.85
CA GLY A 150 0.17 4.57 -8.60
C GLY A 150 -0.75 3.91 -7.57
N THR A 151 -0.82 4.54 -6.40
CA THR A 151 -1.72 4.22 -5.29
C THR A 151 -2.71 5.36 -5.07
N GLY A 152 -3.71 5.18 -4.20
CA GLY A 152 -4.83 6.12 -4.11
C GLY A 152 -5.24 6.48 -2.67
N MET A 153 -6.54 6.40 -2.40
CA MET A 153 -7.17 6.91 -1.18
C MET A 153 -6.73 6.17 0.10
N VAL A 154 -6.43 4.86 0.04
CA VAL A 154 -5.95 4.12 1.22
C VAL A 154 -4.66 4.73 1.72
N HIS A 155 -3.68 4.88 0.83
CA HIS A 155 -2.40 5.53 1.16
C HIS A 155 -2.59 6.99 1.59
N ALA A 156 -3.43 7.75 0.89
CA ALA A 156 -3.67 9.15 1.23
C ALA A 156 -4.20 9.31 2.65
N MET A 157 -5.19 8.51 3.04
CA MET A 157 -5.85 8.60 4.35
C MET A 157 -5.01 8.04 5.50
N SER A 158 -4.07 7.15 5.23
CA SER A 158 -3.18 6.57 6.25
C SER A 158 -2.06 7.51 6.70
N TYR A 159 -1.68 8.50 5.89
CA TYR A 159 -0.54 9.37 6.18
C TYR A 159 -0.67 10.18 7.46
N PRO A 160 -1.82 10.77 7.83
CA PRO A 160 -1.97 11.42 9.13
C PRO A 160 -1.74 10.46 10.30
N LEU A 161 -2.24 9.22 10.21
CA LEU A 161 -2.03 8.20 11.24
C LEU A 161 -0.54 7.85 11.41
N SER A 162 0.17 7.64 10.29
CA SER A 162 1.61 7.38 10.31
C SER A 162 2.41 8.61 10.80
N GLY A 163 2.04 9.80 10.38
CA GLY A 163 2.79 11.04 10.68
C GLY A 163 2.61 11.51 12.12
N HIS A 164 1.38 11.50 12.64
CA HIS A 164 1.08 12.00 13.99
C HIS A 164 1.28 10.96 15.09
N TYR A 165 0.96 9.69 14.81
CA TYR A 165 0.95 8.63 15.81
C TYR A 165 2.07 7.60 15.61
N HIS A 166 2.97 7.83 14.64
CA HIS A 166 4.13 6.99 14.33
C HIS A 166 3.78 5.51 14.07
N VAL A 167 2.56 5.27 13.55
CA VAL A 167 2.13 3.93 13.16
C VAL A 167 2.91 3.50 11.93
N ALA A 168 3.40 2.26 11.92
CA ALA A 168 4.12 1.69 10.79
C ALA A 168 3.27 1.77 9.50
N HIS A 169 3.92 2.03 8.35
CA HIS A 169 3.24 2.33 7.09
C HIS A 169 2.21 1.28 6.68
N GLY A 170 2.62 0.00 6.62
CA GLY A 170 1.71 -1.08 6.24
C GLY A 170 0.58 -1.29 7.25
N GLU A 171 0.86 -1.12 8.56
CA GLU A 171 -0.18 -1.17 9.60
C GLU A 171 -1.18 -0.02 9.44
N ALA A 172 -0.70 1.20 9.18
CA ALA A 172 -1.57 2.35 8.96
C ALA A 172 -2.44 2.16 7.71
N ASN A 173 -1.87 1.71 6.59
CA ASN A 173 -2.62 1.42 5.36
C ASN A 173 -3.70 0.35 5.59
N TYR A 174 -3.39 -0.69 6.35
CA TYR A 174 -4.35 -1.76 6.65
C TYR A 174 -5.60 -1.24 7.35
N GLN A 175 -5.49 -0.25 8.25
CA GLN A 175 -6.66 0.30 8.94
C GLN A 175 -7.72 0.84 7.97
N PHE A 176 -7.31 1.39 6.82
CA PHE A 176 -8.20 2.05 5.86
C PHE A 176 -8.67 1.15 4.72
N LEU A 177 -8.00 0.03 4.43
CA LEU A 177 -8.20 -0.77 3.22
C LEU A 177 -9.67 -1.09 2.95
N THR A 178 -10.32 -1.85 3.82
CA THR A 178 -11.67 -2.35 3.58
C THR A 178 -12.73 -1.27 3.62
N ALA A 179 -12.57 -0.28 4.50
CA ALA A 179 -13.49 0.87 4.59
C ALA A 179 -13.45 1.76 3.34
N VAL A 180 -12.26 2.02 2.80
CA VAL A 180 -12.08 2.80 1.56
C VAL A 180 -12.70 2.08 0.37
N PHE A 181 -12.45 0.77 0.22
CA PHE A 181 -13.01 0.02 -0.90
C PHE A 181 -14.52 -0.18 -0.80
N ALA A 182 -15.06 -0.35 0.41
CA ALA A 182 -16.52 -0.32 0.65
C ALA A 182 -17.12 1.06 0.31
N ALA A 183 -16.41 2.15 0.62
CA ALA A 183 -16.82 3.50 0.20
C ALA A 183 -16.78 3.65 -1.33
N TYR A 184 -15.77 3.15 -2.03
CA TYR A 184 -15.73 3.14 -3.50
C TYR A 184 -16.91 2.38 -4.12
N GLN A 185 -17.21 1.19 -3.59
CA GLN A 185 -18.36 0.40 -4.04
C GLN A 185 -19.69 1.17 -3.86
N LYS A 186 -19.83 1.93 -2.77
CA LYS A 186 -20.99 2.77 -2.52
C LYS A 186 -21.05 4.00 -3.44
N MET A 187 -19.91 4.64 -3.70
CA MET A 187 -19.83 5.87 -4.52
C MET A 187 -19.99 5.59 -6.01
N LYS A 188 -19.39 4.51 -6.52
CA LYS A 188 -19.40 4.13 -7.93
C LYS A 188 -19.32 2.61 -8.06
N PRO A 189 -20.46 1.88 -7.98
CA PRO A 189 -20.47 0.40 -7.93
C PRO A 189 -20.13 -0.29 -9.26
N GLU A 190 -19.99 0.46 -10.34
CA GLU A 190 -19.78 -0.04 -11.71
C GLU A 190 -18.30 0.09 -12.13
N GLY A 191 -17.94 -0.45 -13.29
CA GLY A 191 -16.59 -0.36 -13.83
C GLY A 191 -15.58 -1.25 -13.12
N GLU A 192 -14.36 -0.75 -12.94
CA GLU A 192 -13.23 -1.52 -12.39
C GLU A 192 -13.50 -2.09 -11.00
N ILE A 193 -14.29 -1.41 -10.16
CA ILE A 193 -14.63 -1.90 -8.82
C ILE A 193 -15.50 -3.17 -8.90
N ARG A 194 -16.40 -3.25 -9.86
CA ARG A 194 -17.23 -4.44 -10.07
C ARG A 194 -16.40 -5.62 -10.55
N GLU A 195 -15.52 -5.40 -11.55
CA GLU A 195 -14.59 -6.44 -12.02
C GLU A 195 -13.71 -6.95 -10.88
N LEU A 196 -13.19 -6.03 -10.06
CA LEU A 196 -12.40 -6.35 -8.88
C LEU A 196 -13.21 -7.17 -7.86
N ASN A 197 -14.46 -6.77 -7.57
CA ASN A 197 -15.31 -7.50 -6.62
C ASN A 197 -15.62 -8.91 -7.08
N GLN A 198 -15.87 -9.13 -8.39
CA GLN A 198 -16.02 -10.45 -8.97
C GLN A 198 -14.76 -11.29 -8.82
N PHE A 199 -13.60 -10.70 -9.12
CA PHE A 199 -12.31 -11.39 -8.96
C PHE A 199 -12.05 -11.78 -7.50
N LEU A 200 -12.19 -10.84 -6.57
CA LEU A 200 -12.00 -11.10 -5.13
C LEU A 200 -13.05 -12.07 -4.57
N GLY A 201 -14.31 -11.98 -5.01
CA GLY A 201 -15.37 -12.90 -4.61
C GLY A 201 -15.06 -14.35 -4.99
N ASN A 202 -14.48 -14.55 -6.19
CA ASN A 202 -14.01 -15.88 -6.61
C ASN A 202 -12.86 -16.40 -5.73
N LEU A 203 -11.90 -15.55 -5.38
CA LEU A 203 -10.76 -15.91 -4.52
C LEU A 203 -11.21 -16.20 -3.07
N LEU A 204 -12.10 -15.38 -2.54
CA LEU A 204 -12.60 -15.48 -1.16
C LEU A 204 -13.76 -16.48 -1.03
N LYS A 205 -14.33 -16.93 -2.15
CA LYS A 205 -15.51 -17.81 -2.24
C LYS A 205 -16.76 -17.21 -1.58
N CYS A 206 -17.04 -15.96 -1.90
CA CYS A 206 -18.18 -15.20 -1.39
C CYS A 206 -18.86 -14.38 -2.49
N GLU A 207 -20.04 -13.85 -2.20
CA GLU A 207 -20.75 -12.93 -3.08
C GLU A 207 -20.07 -11.55 -3.14
N GLU A 208 -20.28 -10.83 -4.26
CA GLU A 208 -19.61 -9.56 -4.56
C GLU A 208 -19.93 -8.45 -3.54
N ASP A 209 -21.11 -8.46 -2.94
CA ASP A 209 -21.60 -7.45 -2.01
C ASP A 209 -20.97 -7.52 -0.61
N ILE A 210 -20.45 -8.70 -0.22
CA ILE A 210 -19.80 -8.92 1.07
C ILE A 210 -18.27 -9.08 0.97
N VAL A 211 -17.70 -8.88 -0.20
CA VAL A 211 -16.29 -9.18 -0.48
C VAL A 211 -15.32 -8.46 0.48
N TYR A 212 -15.59 -7.22 0.84
CA TYR A 212 -14.72 -6.46 1.77
C TYR A 212 -14.91 -6.88 3.22
N ILE A 213 -16.06 -7.44 3.58
CA ILE A 213 -16.29 -8.06 4.90
C ILE A 213 -15.49 -9.37 5.01
N GLU A 214 -15.52 -10.21 3.99
CA GLU A 214 -14.78 -11.47 3.99
C GLU A 214 -13.26 -11.25 3.87
N LEU A 215 -12.84 -10.24 3.09
CA LEU A 215 -11.45 -9.82 3.05
C LEU A 215 -10.97 -9.36 4.44
N GLU A 216 -11.74 -8.51 5.12
CA GLU A 216 -11.43 -8.06 6.47
C GLU A 216 -11.27 -9.22 7.45
N LYS A 217 -12.19 -10.18 7.45
CA LYS A 217 -12.10 -11.37 8.28
C LYS A 217 -10.84 -12.20 8.01
N LEU A 218 -10.43 -12.31 6.75
CA LEU A 218 -9.19 -13.00 6.40
C LEU A 218 -7.96 -12.25 6.93
N LEU A 219 -7.91 -10.94 6.73
CA LEU A 219 -6.78 -10.11 7.15
C LEU A 219 -6.68 -10.01 8.68
N ASP A 220 -7.81 -9.95 9.39
CA ASP A 220 -7.86 -9.96 10.86
C ASP A 220 -7.30 -11.27 11.46
N ARG A 221 -7.30 -12.37 10.71
CA ARG A 221 -6.61 -13.61 11.12
C ARG A 221 -5.10 -13.52 10.97
N MET A 222 -4.60 -12.63 10.14
CA MET A 222 -3.15 -12.39 9.98
C MET A 222 -2.65 -11.44 11.06
N ILE A 223 -3.32 -10.30 11.22
CA ILE A 223 -3.03 -9.31 12.24
C ILE A 223 -4.33 -8.57 12.59
N GLY A 224 -4.67 -8.51 13.87
CA GLY A 224 -5.89 -7.85 14.34
C GLY A 224 -5.88 -6.35 14.05
N ARG A 225 -6.96 -5.86 13.44
CA ARG A 225 -7.15 -4.43 13.20
C ARG A 225 -7.54 -3.71 14.49
N LYS A 226 -7.04 -2.49 14.66
CA LYS A 226 -7.35 -1.61 15.80
C LYS A 226 -8.29 -0.48 15.36
N LYS A 227 -9.03 0.09 16.28
CA LYS A 227 -9.74 1.36 16.08
C LYS A 227 -8.74 2.52 16.05
N LEU A 228 -9.01 3.57 15.26
CA LEU A 228 -8.09 4.73 15.18
C LEU A 228 -7.84 5.39 16.56
N ARG A 229 -8.85 5.40 17.42
CA ARG A 229 -8.71 5.88 18.82
C ARG A 229 -7.72 5.06 19.67
N GLU A 230 -7.48 3.79 19.34
CA GLU A 230 -6.51 2.95 20.07
C GLU A 230 -5.05 3.33 19.75
N TYR A 231 -4.82 4.06 18.65
CA TYR A 231 -3.55 4.71 18.34
C TYR A 231 -3.40 6.08 19.01
N GLY A 232 -4.44 6.57 19.67
CA GLY A 232 -4.46 7.87 20.34
C GLY A 232 -5.17 8.98 19.55
N MET A 233 -5.72 8.66 18.37
CA MET A 233 -6.49 9.62 17.57
C MET A 233 -7.70 10.11 18.36
N LYS A 234 -7.97 11.41 18.29
CA LYS A 234 -9.09 12.05 18.96
C LYS A 234 -10.23 12.32 17.98
N GLU A 235 -11.47 12.37 18.48
CA GLU A 235 -12.64 12.57 17.63
C GLU A 235 -12.61 13.93 16.91
N GLU A 236 -12.13 14.97 17.55
CA GLU A 236 -11.95 16.31 16.96
C GLU A 236 -10.95 16.35 15.79
N GLU A 237 -10.06 15.37 15.66
CA GLU A 237 -9.08 15.28 14.58
C GLU A 237 -9.64 14.66 13.30
N ILE A 238 -10.82 14.03 13.36
CA ILE A 238 -11.45 13.39 12.20
C ILE A 238 -11.58 14.37 11.03
N ARG A 239 -12.17 15.51 11.27
CA ARG A 239 -12.35 16.56 10.25
C ARG A 239 -11.01 17.17 9.83
N LEU A 240 -10.12 17.44 10.78
CA LEU A 240 -8.80 18.01 10.52
C LEU A 240 -7.95 17.11 9.64
N PHE A 241 -7.98 15.79 9.86
CA PHE A 241 -7.24 14.84 9.03
C PHE A 241 -7.82 14.74 7.61
N ALA A 242 -9.16 14.72 7.48
CA ALA A 242 -9.78 14.71 6.15
C ALA A 242 -9.41 15.97 5.34
N GLU A 243 -9.42 17.15 5.95
CA GLU A 243 -9.00 18.40 5.33
C GLU A 243 -7.51 18.40 4.98
N SER A 244 -6.65 17.97 5.91
CA SER A 244 -5.19 17.85 5.68
C SER A 244 -4.87 16.89 4.51
N VAL A 245 -5.55 15.74 4.42
CA VAL A 245 -5.41 14.81 3.31
C VAL A 245 -5.83 15.49 1.99
N ASN A 246 -6.97 16.18 2.00
CA ASN A 246 -7.43 16.91 0.81
C ASN A 246 -6.45 17.99 0.36
N GLU A 247 -5.79 18.69 1.28
CA GLU A 247 -4.83 19.73 0.94
C GLU A 247 -3.49 19.16 0.45
N SER A 248 -2.96 18.15 1.15
CA SER A 248 -1.58 17.69 0.96
C SER A 248 -1.43 16.49 0.02
N GLN A 249 -2.49 15.66 -0.17
CA GLN A 249 -2.39 14.38 -0.87
C GLN A 249 -3.08 14.34 -2.23
N GLN A 250 -3.18 15.49 -2.91
CA GLN A 250 -3.87 15.59 -4.20
C GLN A 250 -3.32 14.63 -5.26
N ARG A 251 -2.03 14.30 -5.22
CA ARG A 251 -1.43 13.31 -6.14
C ARG A 251 -2.09 11.93 -5.99
N LEU A 252 -2.26 11.47 -4.76
CA LEU A 252 -2.87 10.17 -4.45
C LEU A 252 -4.38 10.20 -4.69
N LEU A 253 -5.05 11.26 -4.26
CA LEU A 253 -6.50 11.42 -4.45
C LEU A 253 -6.88 11.46 -5.95
N ASN A 254 -6.04 12.03 -6.81
CA ASN A 254 -6.25 12.04 -8.27
C ASN A 254 -5.95 10.69 -8.94
N GLN A 255 -5.31 9.75 -8.23
CA GLN A 255 -5.08 8.36 -8.66
C GLN A 255 -6.09 7.38 -8.05
N SER A 256 -7.00 7.87 -7.22
CA SER A 256 -8.07 7.08 -6.62
C SER A 256 -9.13 6.70 -7.65
N TYR A 257 -9.79 5.56 -7.47
CA TYR A 257 -10.89 5.09 -8.32
C TYR A 257 -12.00 6.13 -8.46
N VAL A 258 -12.38 6.73 -7.34
CA VAL A 258 -13.23 7.92 -7.26
C VAL A 258 -12.49 8.93 -6.39
N LYS A 259 -12.33 10.15 -6.88
CA LYS A 259 -11.77 11.21 -6.06
C LYS A 259 -12.78 11.58 -4.96
N PRO A 260 -12.46 11.34 -3.67
CA PRO A 260 -13.39 11.60 -2.58
C PRO A 260 -13.51 13.11 -2.29
N THR A 261 -14.62 13.52 -1.70
CA THR A 261 -14.75 14.81 -1.03
C THR A 261 -14.22 14.72 0.40
N VAL A 262 -14.04 15.88 1.05
CA VAL A 262 -13.65 15.93 2.47
C VAL A 262 -14.66 15.21 3.35
N GLU A 263 -15.96 15.38 3.08
CA GLU A 263 -17.06 14.76 3.83
C GLU A 263 -17.05 13.23 3.70
N GLN A 264 -16.72 12.71 2.51
CA GLN A 264 -16.60 11.26 2.29
C GLN A 264 -15.40 10.67 3.02
N MET A 265 -14.27 11.38 3.06
CA MET A 265 -13.10 10.98 3.85
C MET A 265 -13.41 11.05 5.36
N GLU A 266 -14.09 12.08 5.81
CA GLU A 266 -14.56 12.21 7.19
C GLU A 266 -15.44 11.02 7.60
N GLU A 267 -16.37 10.58 6.73
CA GLU A 267 -17.21 9.40 6.98
C GLU A 267 -16.38 8.14 7.20
N VAL A 268 -15.35 7.92 6.37
CA VAL A 268 -14.42 6.78 6.53
C VAL A 268 -13.64 6.86 7.85
N TYR A 269 -13.08 8.02 8.19
CA TYR A 269 -12.40 8.20 9.49
C TYR A 269 -13.34 7.92 10.66
N ARG A 270 -14.57 8.42 10.62
CA ARG A 270 -15.59 8.23 11.66
C ARG A 270 -16.00 6.76 11.82
N GLN A 271 -16.10 6.02 10.71
CA GLN A 271 -16.38 4.58 10.75
C GLN A 271 -15.26 3.79 11.43
N LEU A 272 -14.02 4.21 11.27
CA LEU A 272 -12.83 3.52 11.80
C LEU A 272 -12.46 3.97 13.22
N TYR A 273 -12.98 5.11 13.69
CA TYR A 273 -12.77 5.65 15.04
C TYR A 273 -13.51 4.82 16.11
#